data_28363725c0fbc0cc93f448574115e795
#
_entry.id   28363725c0fbc0cc93f448574115e795
#
_cell.length_a   1.000
_cell.length_b   1.000
_cell.length_c   1.000
_cell.angle_alpha   90.00
_cell.angle_beta   90.00
_cell.angle_gamma   90.00
#
_symmetry.space_group_name_H-M   'P 1'
#
loop_
_entity.id
_entity.type
_entity.pdbx_description
1 polymer ?
#
loop_
_entity_poly.entity_id
_entity_poly.type
_entity_poly.pdbx_seq_one_letter_code
_entity_poly.pdbx_strand_id
1 'polypeptide(L)'
;MPRSAAVKRILDTLRFFWNSPQGPEPDATGYHAFIIIFSTCRPAAAPVNANCQTVDSAFLLAGALTVAIYFDAETADEHEIRTLADALYRRADWQWAQNQGATVTHGWKPESGFLKYRWEGYDEALLLYMLGLGSPTHPLPESSYAAWASTYRWEQCYGYEYLYAGPGCGD
;
A
#
# COMPACT_ATOMS: atom_id res chain seq x y z
N MET A 1 3.52 -18.76 -19.23
CA MET A 1 3.51 -19.60 -18.00
C MET A 1 2.16 -20.30 -17.91
N PRO A 2 2.09 -21.63 -17.65
CA PRO A 2 0.81 -22.32 -17.44
C PRO A 2 0.03 -21.74 -16.25
N ARG A 3 -1.35 -21.76 -16.32
CA ARG A 3 -2.21 -21.23 -15.24
C ARG A 3 -1.89 -21.89 -13.89
N SER A 4 -1.69 -23.19 -13.83
CA SER A 4 -1.35 -23.91 -12.59
C SER A 4 -0.05 -23.43 -11.94
N ALA A 5 0.96 -23.11 -12.73
CA ALA A 5 2.22 -22.56 -12.21
C ALA A 5 2.05 -21.13 -11.71
N ALA A 6 1.15 -20.35 -12.34
CA ALA A 6 0.80 -19.01 -11.87
C ALA A 6 0.03 -19.09 -10.54
N VAL A 7 -0.98 -19.95 -10.45
CA VAL A 7 -1.75 -20.20 -9.21
C VAL A 7 -0.81 -20.52 -8.05
N LYS A 8 0.10 -21.48 -8.25
CA LYS A 8 1.06 -21.85 -7.19
C LYS A 8 1.88 -20.66 -6.73
N ARG A 9 2.44 -19.89 -7.66
CA ARG A 9 3.28 -18.72 -7.32
C ARG A 9 2.50 -17.66 -6.58
N ILE A 10 1.26 -17.37 -6.98
CA ILE A 10 0.39 -16.40 -6.32
C ILE A 10 0.04 -16.87 -4.91
N LEU A 11 -0.33 -18.14 -4.74
CA LEU A 11 -0.59 -18.69 -3.40
C LEU A 11 0.62 -18.59 -2.48
N ASP A 12 1.81 -18.97 -2.96
CA ASP A 12 3.04 -18.87 -2.18
C ASP A 12 3.28 -17.40 -1.74
N THR A 13 3.02 -16.44 -2.64
CA THR A 13 3.15 -15.00 -2.36
C THR A 13 2.12 -14.51 -1.34
N LEU A 14 0.84 -14.82 -1.53
CA LEU A 14 -0.21 -14.36 -0.61
C LEU A 14 -0.08 -14.98 0.77
N ARG A 15 0.27 -16.27 0.84
CA ARG A 15 0.57 -16.98 2.10
C ARG A 15 1.77 -16.38 2.82
N PHE A 16 2.81 -15.98 2.08
CA PHE A 16 3.96 -15.29 2.66
C PHE A 16 3.51 -14.00 3.36
N PHE A 17 2.79 -13.12 2.69
CA PHE A 17 2.34 -11.87 3.30
C PHE A 17 1.32 -12.08 4.43
N TRP A 18 0.45 -13.09 4.30
CA TRP A 18 -0.53 -13.42 5.35
C TRP A 18 0.14 -13.89 6.63
N ASN A 19 1.15 -14.76 6.52
CA ASN A 19 1.85 -15.37 7.66
C ASN A 19 3.03 -14.54 8.17
N SER A 20 3.39 -13.47 7.48
CA SER A 20 4.52 -12.62 7.87
C SER A 20 4.27 -11.95 9.22
N PRO A 21 5.27 -11.93 10.13
CA PRO A 21 5.16 -11.29 11.43
C PRO A 21 4.75 -9.82 11.31
N GLN A 22 3.77 -9.42 12.10
CA GLN A 22 3.27 -8.05 12.15
C GLN A 22 3.48 -7.50 13.56
N GLY A 23 4.08 -6.34 13.67
CA GLY A 23 4.31 -5.70 14.97
C GLY A 23 5.25 -4.50 14.88
N PRO A 24 5.45 -3.82 16.01
CA PRO A 24 6.39 -2.72 16.12
C PRO A 24 7.85 -3.20 16.27
N GLU A 25 8.09 -4.51 16.34
CA GLU A 25 9.40 -5.09 16.58
C GLU A 25 10.32 -4.93 15.36
N PRO A 26 11.63 -4.78 15.55
CA PRO A 26 12.57 -4.57 14.43
C PRO A 26 12.66 -5.71 13.41
N ASP A 27 12.25 -6.93 13.80
CA ASP A 27 12.23 -8.12 12.96
C ASP A 27 10.85 -8.41 12.33
N ALA A 28 9.83 -7.59 12.63
CA ALA A 28 8.55 -7.68 11.97
C ALA A 28 8.68 -7.29 10.49
N THR A 29 7.88 -7.94 9.64
CA THR A 29 7.86 -7.68 8.19
C THR A 29 6.72 -6.75 7.78
N GLY A 30 5.93 -6.29 8.74
CA GLY A 30 4.87 -5.30 8.56
C GLY A 30 4.29 -4.84 9.88
N TYR A 31 3.47 -3.78 9.81
CA TYR A 31 2.71 -3.27 10.94
C TYR A 31 1.38 -2.73 10.48
N HIS A 32 0.29 -3.06 11.18
CA HIS A 32 -1.10 -2.77 10.77
C HIS A 32 -1.42 -3.20 9.34
N ALA A 33 -0.80 -4.28 8.87
CA ALA A 33 -0.83 -4.84 7.52
C ALA A 33 -0.17 -4.00 6.43
N PHE A 34 0.51 -2.94 6.78
CA PHE A 34 1.44 -2.27 5.87
C PHE A 34 2.79 -2.99 5.91
N ILE A 35 3.37 -3.22 4.74
CA ILE A 35 4.63 -3.97 4.62
C ILE A 35 5.84 -3.08 4.91
N ILE A 36 6.85 -3.69 5.52
CA ILE A 36 8.15 -3.06 5.69
C ILE A 36 8.99 -3.36 4.46
N ILE A 37 9.41 -2.29 3.77
CA ILE A 37 10.32 -2.37 2.65
C ILE A 37 11.74 -2.19 3.15
N PHE A 38 12.57 -3.18 2.83
CA PHE A 38 13.99 -3.14 3.15
C PHE A 38 14.75 -2.38 2.07
N SER A 39 15.37 -1.31 2.44
CA SER A 39 16.22 -0.51 1.55
C SER A 39 17.50 -1.22 1.10
N THR A 40 17.85 -2.38 1.66
CA THR A 40 19.02 -3.15 1.26
C THR A 40 18.79 -4.65 1.34
N CYS A 41 18.95 -5.37 0.23
CA CYS A 41 19.09 -6.83 0.17
C CYS A 41 20.44 -7.26 0.77
N ARG A 42 20.64 -7.11 2.07
CA ARG A 42 21.77 -7.71 2.78
C ARG A 42 21.27 -8.81 3.70
N PRO A 43 21.67 -10.06 3.49
CA PRO A 43 21.47 -11.08 4.50
C PRO A 43 22.32 -10.73 5.73
N ALA A 44 21.72 -10.81 6.90
CA ALA A 44 22.37 -10.77 8.23
C ALA A 44 22.84 -9.42 8.81
N ALA A 45 22.27 -8.28 8.41
CA ALA A 45 22.38 -7.06 9.22
C ALA A 45 20.99 -6.46 9.41
N ALA A 46 20.68 -5.98 10.61
CA ALA A 46 19.46 -5.25 10.88
C ALA A 46 19.25 -4.15 9.82
N PRO A 47 18.06 -4.02 9.24
CA PRO A 47 17.83 -3.08 8.15
C PRO A 47 17.97 -1.65 8.66
N VAL A 48 18.99 -0.96 8.19
CA VAL A 48 19.34 0.40 8.64
C VAL A 48 18.30 1.45 8.25
N ASN A 49 17.27 1.10 7.44
CA ASN A 49 16.18 2.00 7.03
C ASN A 49 14.89 1.25 6.68
N ALA A 50 14.50 0.26 7.48
CA ALA A 50 13.21 -0.38 7.30
C ALA A 50 12.09 0.59 7.65
N ASN A 51 11.11 0.76 6.77
CA ASN A 51 9.90 1.50 7.06
C ASN A 51 8.67 0.81 6.46
N CYS A 52 7.54 0.92 7.13
CA CYS A 52 6.25 0.55 6.55
C CYS A 52 5.87 1.63 5.54
N GLN A 53 5.96 1.30 4.26
CA GLN A 53 5.58 2.19 3.16
C GLN A 53 4.09 2.03 2.87
N THR A 54 3.34 3.12 2.95
CA THR A 54 1.89 3.07 2.75
C THR A 54 1.51 2.89 1.29
N VAL A 55 2.20 3.56 0.36
CA VAL A 55 1.90 3.45 -1.07
C VAL A 55 2.31 2.10 -1.66
N ASP A 56 3.46 1.56 -1.30
CA ASP A 56 3.89 0.24 -1.79
C ASP A 56 2.97 -0.87 -1.27
N SER A 57 2.50 -0.73 -0.04
CA SER A 57 1.48 -1.62 0.53
C SER A 57 0.16 -1.51 -0.24
N ALA A 58 -0.24 -0.31 -0.65
CA ALA A 58 -1.41 -0.12 -1.50
C ALA A 58 -1.26 -0.83 -2.85
N PHE A 59 -0.09 -0.74 -3.51
CA PHE A 59 0.17 -1.47 -4.74
C PHE A 59 0.14 -2.99 -4.56
N LEU A 60 0.70 -3.50 -3.47
CA LEU A 60 0.61 -4.92 -3.14
C LEU A 60 -0.85 -5.37 -2.99
N LEU A 61 -1.65 -4.61 -2.22
CA LEU A 61 -3.06 -4.94 -1.98
C LEU A 61 -3.90 -4.84 -3.26
N ALA A 62 -3.64 -3.83 -4.11
CA ALA A 62 -4.26 -3.74 -5.43
C ALA A 62 -3.94 -4.95 -6.30
N GLY A 63 -2.67 -5.39 -6.30
CA GLY A 63 -2.23 -6.61 -6.96
C GLY A 63 -2.95 -7.85 -6.43
N ALA A 64 -3.09 -7.97 -5.11
CA ALA A 64 -3.83 -9.07 -4.48
C ALA A 64 -5.31 -9.11 -4.90
N LEU A 65 -5.99 -7.95 -4.90
CA LEU A 65 -7.38 -7.86 -5.38
C LEU A 65 -7.50 -8.16 -6.88
N THR A 66 -6.54 -7.73 -7.67
CA THR A 66 -6.50 -8.00 -9.12
C THR A 66 -6.38 -9.50 -9.40
N VAL A 67 -5.49 -10.21 -8.70
CA VAL A 67 -5.36 -11.66 -8.89
C VAL A 67 -6.58 -12.42 -8.37
N ALA A 68 -7.25 -11.92 -7.34
CA ALA A 68 -8.51 -12.51 -6.86
C ALA A 68 -9.62 -12.48 -7.93
N ILE A 69 -9.67 -11.42 -8.74
CA ILE A 69 -10.62 -11.31 -9.85
C ILE A 69 -10.20 -12.22 -11.03
N TYR A 70 -8.89 -12.29 -11.31
CA TYR A 70 -8.39 -13.08 -12.44
C TYR A 70 -8.49 -14.58 -12.22
N PHE A 71 -8.25 -15.06 -11.00
CA PHE A 71 -8.32 -16.48 -10.62
C PHE A 71 -9.72 -16.82 -10.10
N ASP A 72 -10.65 -17.01 -11.03
CA ASP A 72 -12.08 -17.15 -10.79
C ASP A 72 -12.61 -18.60 -10.90
N ALA A 73 -11.74 -19.59 -11.19
CA ALA A 73 -12.16 -20.98 -11.31
C ALA A 73 -12.55 -21.58 -9.93
N GLU A 74 -13.49 -22.54 -9.99
CA GLU A 74 -14.00 -23.24 -8.79
C GLU A 74 -13.05 -24.36 -8.34
N THR A 75 -11.76 -24.04 -8.24
CA THR A 75 -10.73 -24.91 -7.65
C THR A 75 -10.42 -24.47 -6.22
N ALA A 76 -9.97 -25.40 -5.37
CA ALA A 76 -9.59 -25.10 -4.01
C ALA A 76 -8.49 -24.01 -3.93
N ASP A 77 -7.50 -24.12 -4.81
CA ASP A 77 -6.37 -23.19 -4.86
C ASP A 77 -6.81 -21.77 -5.25
N GLU A 78 -7.66 -21.62 -6.26
CA GLU A 78 -8.13 -20.31 -6.70
C GLU A 78 -9.14 -19.70 -5.70
N HIS A 79 -9.92 -20.53 -5.03
CA HIS A 79 -10.74 -20.09 -3.90
C HIS A 79 -9.88 -19.57 -2.75
N GLU A 80 -8.77 -20.23 -2.44
CA GLU A 80 -7.83 -19.77 -1.42
C GLU A 80 -7.17 -18.42 -1.82
N ILE A 81 -6.81 -18.22 -3.10
CA ILE A 81 -6.33 -16.93 -3.61
C ILE A 81 -7.33 -15.81 -3.29
N ARG A 82 -8.62 -16.01 -3.64
CA ARG A 82 -9.67 -15.02 -3.39
C ARG A 82 -9.83 -14.72 -1.90
N THR A 83 -9.81 -15.75 -1.07
CA THR A 83 -9.95 -15.62 0.39
C THR A 83 -8.77 -14.87 1.01
N LEU A 84 -7.53 -15.21 0.64
CA LEU A 84 -6.34 -14.56 1.17
C LEU A 84 -6.23 -13.10 0.71
N ALA A 85 -6.57 -12.81 -0.54
CA ALA A 85 -6.55 -11.46 -1.07
C ALA A 85 -7.55 -10.55 -0.34
N ASP A 86 -8.80 -11.00 -0.14
CA ASP A 86 -9.80 -10.27 0.63
C ASP A 86 -9.36 -10.08 2.09
N ALA A 87 -8.83 -11.13 2.71
CA ALA A 87 -8.37 -11.07 4.10
C ALA A 87 -7.20 -10.09 4.28
N LEU A 88 -6.23 -10.07 3.36
CA LEU A 88 -5.12 -9.12 3.38
C LEU A 88 -5.62 -7.68 3.24
N TYR A 89 -6.53 -7.44 2.30
CA TYR A 89 -7.10 -6.10 2.11
C TYR A 89 -7.87 -5.62 3.34
N ARG A 90 -8.72 -6.47 3.92
CA ARG A 90 -9.49 -6.15 5.14
C ARG A 90 -8.64 -5.91 6.37
N ARG A 91 -7.44 -6.49 6.41
CA ARG A 91 -6.51 -6.34 7.53
C ARG A 91 -5.82 -4.98 7.55
N ALA A 92 -5.73 -4.27 6.42
CA ALA A 92 -5.05 -2.99 6.32
C ALA A 92 -5.79 -1.89 7.10
N ASP A 93 -5.09 -1.27 8.04
CA ASP A 93 -5.62 -0.21 8.90
C ASP A 93 -5.28 1.18 8.31
N TRP A 94 -6.13 1.62 7.38
CA TRP A 94 -5.95 2.91 6.72
C TRP A 94 -6.11 4.10 7.67
N GLN A 95 -6.93 3.96 8.72
CA GLN A 95 -7.10 5.00 9.73
C GLN A 95 -5.85 5.18 10.57
N TRP A 96 -5.17 4.07 10.90
CA TRP A 96 -3.85 4.14 11.53
C TRP A 96 -2.85 4.84 10.61
N ALA A 97 -2.78 4.50 9.33
CA ALA A 97 -1.87 5.11 8.37
C ALA A 97 -2.13 6.61 8.17
N GLN A 98 -3.37 7.07 8.39
CA GLN A 98 -3.73 8.49 8.39
C GLN A 98 -3.16 9.22 9.60
N ASN A 99 -2.93 8.54 10.72
CA ASN A 99 -2.33 9.12 11.93
C ASN A 99 -2.99 10.44 12.35
N GLN A 100 -4.31 10.44 12.50
CA GLN A 100 -5.14 11.59 12.93
C GLN A 100 -4.97 12.88 12.09
N GLY A 101 -4.27 12.83 10.97
CA GLY A 101 -4.14 13.95 10.05
C GLY A 101 -5.23 13.97 9.00
N ALA A 102 -5.23 14.98 8.13
CA ALA A 102 -6.18 15.07 7.02
C ALA A 102 -5.84 14.10 5.87
N THR A 103 -4.55 13.86 5.65
CA THR A 103 -4.01 13.02 4.58
C THR A 103 -3.24 11.82 5.17
N VAL A 104 -2.93 10.82 4.34
CA VAL A 104 -2.19 9.63 4.77
C VAL A 104 -0.69 9.93 4.85
N THR A 105 0.00 9.37 5.86
CA THR A 105 1.45 9.49 6.00
C THR A 105 2.18 8.63 4.97
N HIS A 106 3.42 9.00 4.62
CA HIS A 106 4.26 8.18 3.74
C HIS A 106 4.59 6.82 4.34
N GLY A 107 4.60 6.72 5.67
CA GLY A 107 4.89 5.47 6.34
C GLY A 107 5.21 5.62 7.83
N TRP A 108 5.69 4.54 8.39
CA TRP A 108 6.03 4.42 9.80
C TRP A 108 7.33 3.63 9.99
N LYS A 109 8.09 3.96 11.04
CA LYS A 109 9.33 3.29 11.42
C LYS A 109 9.29 2.84 12.89
N PRO A 110 9.80 1.64 13.23
CA PRO A 110 9.87 1.19 14.61
C PRO A 110 10.60 2.18 15.54
N GLU A 111 11.67 2.80 15.06
CA GLU A 111 12.56 3.63 15.87
C GLU A 111 12.04 5.05 16.08
N SER A 112 11.22 5.59 15.17
CA SER A 112 10.84 6.99 15.15
C SER A 112 9.35 7.27 14.98
N GLY A 113 8.53 6.23 14.79
CA GLY A 113 7.10 6.38 14.53
C GLY A 113 6.79 6.86 13.11
N PHE A 114 5.69 7.55 12.94
CA PHE A 114 5.25 8.03 11.64
C PHE A 114 6.23 9.00 11.00
N LEU A 115 6.40 8.86 9.68
CA LEU A 115 7.15 9.82 8.88
C LEU A 115 6.41 11.16 8.87
N LYS A 116 7.17 12.26 8.83
CA LYS A 116 6.62 13.61 8.82
C LYS A 116 5.92 14.00 7.52
N TYR A 117 6.27 13.31 6.44
CA TYR A 117 5.71 13.55 5.11
C TYR A 117 4.36 12.86 4.95
N ARG A 118 3.48 13.48 4.19
CA ARG A 118 2.15 12.99 3.87
C ARG A 118 1.95 12.99 2.37
N TRP A 119 1.09 12.10 1.89
CA TRP A 119 0.69 12.05 0.50
C TRP A 119 -0.23 13.24 0.21
N GLU A 120 0.32 14.23 -0.47
CA GLU A 120 -0.33 15.50 -0.82
C GLU A 120 0.10 15.89 -2.23
N GLY A 121 -0.83 16.46 -3.03
CA GLY A 121 -0.62 16.70 -4.43
C GLY A 121 -0.97 15.52 -5.32
N TYR A 122 -0.96 15.72 -6.63
CA TYR A 122 -1.20 14.65 -7.59
C TYR A 122 0.03 13.76 -7.73
N ASP A 123 -0.08 12.55 -7.24
CA ASP A 123 1.00 11.57 -7.17
C ASP A 123 0.46 10.14 -7.28
N GLU A 124 1.32 9.15 -7.04
CA GLU A 124 0.98 7.74 -7.09
C GLU A 124 0.00 7.28 -5.98
N ALA A 125 -0.27 8.12 -4.98
CA ALA A 125 -1.17 7.78 -3.89
C ALA A 125 -2.66 7.78 -4.28
N LEU A 126 -3.03 8.12 -5.51
CA LEU A 126 -4.41 7.97 -5.97
C LEU A 126 -4.96 6.58 -5.68
N LEU A 127 -4.18 5.53 -5.98
CA LEU A 127 -4.57 4.14 -5.71
C LEU A 127 -4.73 3.86 -4.21
N LEU A 128 -3.85 4.41 -3.38
CA LEU A 128 -3.92 4.32 -1.92
C LEU A 128 -5.24 4.90 -1.40
N TYR A 129 -5.61 6.11 -1.86
CA TYR A 129 -6.86 6.74 -1.44
C TYR A 129 -8.09 5.97 -1.92
N MET A 130 -8.08 5.43 -3.14
CA MET A 130 -9.18 4.60 -3.64
C MET A 130 -9.37 3.34 -2.78
N LEU A 131 -8.29 2.64 -2.44
CA LEU A 131 -8.34 1.46 -1.57
C LEU A 131 -8.71 1.83 -0.13
N GLY A 132 -8.15 2.91 0.39
CA GLY A 132 -8.44 3.35 1.75
C GLY A 132 -9.90 3.76 1.94
N LEU A 133 -10.48 4.49 1.00
CA LEU A 133 -11.91 4.86 1.02
C LEU A 133 -12.83 3.65 0.86
N GLY A 134 -12.43 2.70 0.01
CA GLY A 134 -13.20 1.47 -0.25
C GLY A 134 -13.03 0.39 0.82
N SER A 135 -12.21 0.60 1.84
CA SER A 135 -11.94 -0.42 2.86
C SER A 135 -13.22 -0.80 3.64
N PRO A 136 -13.55 -2.09 3.73
CA PRO A 136 -14.75 -2.53 4.45
C PRO A 136 -14.56 -2.58 5.97
N THR A 137 -13.35 -2.42 6.48
CA THR A 137 -13.00 -2.59 7.90
C THR A 137 -12.50 -1.30 8.56
N HIS A 138 -11.54 -0.62 7.92
CA HIS A 138 -10.89 0.59 8.46
C HIS A 138 -10.84 1.69 7.40
N PRO A 139 -12.02 2.14 6.87
CA PRO A 139 -12.05 3.09 5.77
C PRO A 139 -11.47 4.45 6.18
N LEU A 140 -10.80 5.10 5.23
CA LEU A 140 -10.49 6.52 5.35
C LEU A 140 -11.80 7.33 5.33
N PRO A 141 -11.88 8.46 6.05
CA PRO A 141 -12.99 9.38 5.90
C PRO A 141 -12.96 10.03 4.51
N GLU A 142 -14.14 10.32 3.95
CA GLU A 142 -14.27 10.97 2.63
C GLU A 142 -13.47 12.28 2.52
N SER A 143 -13.35 13.00 3.65
CA SER A 143 -12.57 14.23 3.75
C SER A 143 -11.08 14.03 3.44
N SER A 144 -10.54 12.82 3.58
CA SER A 144 -9.12 12.54 3.28
C SER A 144 -8.81 12.68 1.80
N TYR A 145 -9.70 12.20 0.93
CA TYR A 145 -9.54 12.40 -0.52
C TYR A 145 -9.64 13.87 -0.90
N ALA A 146 -10.62 14.57 -0.33
CA ALA A 146 -10.79 16.00 -0.56
C ALA A 146 -9.55 16.79 -0.10
N ALA A 147 -8.98 16.45 1.07
CA ALA A 147 -7.76 17.05 1.57
C ALA A 147 -6.56 16.80 0.66
N TRP A 148 -6.37 15.56 0.17
CA TRP A 148 -5.32 15.22 -0.79
C TRP A 148 -5.51 15.99 -2.11
N ALA A 149 -6.72 16.00 -2.67
CA ALA A 149 -7.03 16.69 -3.93
C ALA A 149 -6.94 18.23 -3.81
N SER A 150 -7.15 18.81 -2.62
CA SER A 150 -7.06 20.25 -2.40
C SER A 150 -5.64 20.81 -2.56
N THR A 151 -4.63 19.96 -2.52
CA THR A 151 -3.23 20.33 -2.70
C THR A 151 -2.76 20.22 -4.14
N TYR A 152 -3.66 19.91 -5.08
CA TYR A 152 -3.34 19.82 -6.51
C TYR A 152 -2.87 21.16 -7.06
N ARG A 153 -1.82 21.09 -7.86
CA ARG A 153 -1.28 22.23 -8.61
C ARG A 153 -1.54 22.04 -10.09
N TRP A 154 -2.20 23.04 -10.68
CA TRP A 154 -2.41 23.10 -12.10
C TRP A 154 -1.38 24.03 -12.73
N GLU A 155 -0.74 23.58 -13.79
CA GLU A 155 0.27 24.32 -14.51
C GLU A 155 -0.04 24.35 -16.01
N GLN A 156 0.56 25.31 -16.72
CA GLN A 156 0.41 25.44 -18.17
C GLN A 156 1.73 25.18 -18.87
N CYS A 157 1.70 24.27 -19.87
CA CYS A 157 2.86 23.99 -20.70
C CYS A 157 2.40 23.75 -22.14
N TYR A 158 3.08 24.38 -23.10
CA TYR A 158 2.77 24.28 -24.53
C TYR A 158 1.30 24.59 -24.88
N GLY A 159 0.67 25.48 -24.12
CA GLY A 159 -0.73 25.88 -24.34
C GLY A 159 -1.78 24.92 -23.78
N TYR A 160 -1.36 23.92 -23.01
CA TYR A 160 -2.25 22.99 -22.32
C TYR A 160 -2.16 23.16 -20.80
N GLU A 161 -3.31 23.12 -20.16
CA GLU A 161 -3.38 23.02 -18.70
C GLU A 161 -3.26 21.55 -18.28
N TYR A 162 -2.42 21.27 -17.30
CA TYR A 162 -2.21 19.92 -16.78
C TYR A 162 -2.05 19.91 -15.27
N LEU A 163 -2.37 18.79 -14.69
CA LEU A 163 -2.19 18.54 -13.27
C LEU A 163 -0.73 18.17 -13.00
N TYR A 164 -0.06 18.98 -12.21
CA TYR A 164 1.35 18.82 -11.92
C TYR A 164 1.58 17.68 -10.91
N ALA A 165 2.38 16.69 -11.27
CA ALA A 165 2.71 15.54 -10.43
C ALA A 165 4.04 15.76 -9.68
N GLY A 166 3.94 15.90 -8.39
CA GLY A 166 5.08 15.94 -7.49
C GLY A 166 5.70 17.32 -7.24
N PRO A 167 6.64 17.43 -6.29
CA PRO A 167 7.52 18.56 -6.21
C PRO A 167 8.42 18.53 -7.44
N GLY A 168 8.35 19.59 -8.22
CA GLY A 168 9.10 19.69 -9.46
C GLY A 168 10.55 19.28 -9.32
N CYS A 169 11.06 18.69 -10.38
CA CYS A 169 12.49 18.58 -10.55
C CYS A 169 13.07 20.00 -10.53
N GLY A 170 13.59 20.39 -9.39
CA GLY A 170 14.54 21.47 -9.25
C GLY A 170 13.97 22.89 -9.28
N ASP A 171 14.09 23.50 -8.18
CA ASP A 171 14.85 24.76 -8.06
C ASP A 171 16.09 24.48 -7.24
#